data_925988a1dc52c51f814ea71e068eefb7
#
_entry.id   925988a1dc52c51f814ea71e068eefb7
#
_cell.length_a   1.000
_cell.length_b   1.000
_cell.length_c   1.000
_cell.angle_alpha   90.00
_cell.angle_beta   90.00
_cell.angle_gamma   90.00
#
_symmetry.space_group_name_H-M   'P 1'
#
loop_
_entity.id
_entity.type
_entity.pdbx_description
1 polymer ?
#
loop_
_entity_poly.entity_id
_entity_poly.type
_entity_poly.pdbx_seq_one_letter_code
_entity_poly.pdbx_strand_id
1 'polypeptide(L)'
;TGTAATFNNNVNIAGSIFHVGDTNTAFGFPAADTFTVYTGGSEAIRVDSGSRLLIGDTGSYSVNGVSSKLQVSDASGPSRILTIRTENGVNGSGMHIAKSRNGAIVQDDDQIGGLFFVGHDGTDLATQAAQFVCEVDGTPGSNDMPGRLVFKTTADGAASPTERLRIDSSGT
;
A
#
# COMPACT_ATOMS: atom_id res chain seq x y z
N THR A 1 -35.61 25.18 0.60
CA THR A 1 -34.94 24.61 1.78
C THR A 1 -35.21 23.12 1.76
N GLY A 2 -34.21 22.34 1.35
CA GLY A 2 -34.30 20.87 1.34
C GLY A 2 -34.42 20.35 2.78
N THR A 3 -35.42 19.55 3.04
CA THR A 3 -35.49 18.74 4.27
C THR A 3 -34.60 17.50 4.09
N ALA A 4 -33.89 17.13 5.16
CA ALA A 4 -33.11 15.90 5.16
C ALA A 4 -34.02 14.67 4.94
N ALA A 5 -33.57 13.74 4.09
CA ALA A 5 -34.22 12.44 4.01
C ALA A 5 -33.69 11.55 5.15
N THR A 6 -34.59 10.96 5.92
CA THR A 6 -34.26 10.02 7.00
C THR A 6 -34.78 8.64 6.61
N PHE A 7 -33.89 7.66 6.63
CA PHE A 7 -34.19 6.26 6.34
C PHE A 7 -34.01 5.43 7.62
N ASN A 8 -35.02 4.71 8.05
CA ASN A 8 -35.00 3.88 9.27
C ASN A 8 -34.48 2.45 8.99
N ASN A 9 -34.28 2.09 7.73
CA ASN A 9 -33.84 0.79 7.26
C ASN A 9 -32.82 0.95 6.13
N ASN A 10 -32.43 -0.16 5.52
CA ASN A 10 -31.48 -0.17 4.40
C ASN A 10 -31.99 0.62 3.20
N VAL A 11 -31.08 1.29 2.51
CA VAL A 11 -31.33 1.93 1.23
C VAL A 11 -30.69 1.05 0.14
N ASN A 12 -31.51 0.54 -0.79
CA ASN A 12 -31.04 -0.23 -1.92
C ASN A 12 -30.76 0.73 -3.09
N ILE A 13 -29.52 0.80 -3.53
CA ILE A 13 -29.07 1.68 -4.62
C ILE A 13 -28.62 0.80 -5.77
N ALA A 14 -29.32 0.92 -6.91
CA ALA A 14 -29.02 0.13 -8.12
C ALA A 14 -27.87 0.68 -8.98
N GLY A 15 -27.35 1.87 -8.65
CA GLY A 15 -26.32 2.54 -9.42
C GLY A 15 -25.52 3.52 -8.57
N SER A 16 -25.62 4.82 -8.87
CA SER A 16 -24.83 5.86 -8.23
C SER A 16 -25.67 6.93 -7.56
N ILE A 17 -25.10 7.60 -6.57
CA ILE A 17 -25.63 8.83 -5.96
C ILE A 17 -24.77 10.00 -6.46
N PHE A 18 -25.42 11.00 -7.07
CA PHE A 18 -24.79 12.18 -7.64
C PHE A 18 -24.91 13.39 -6.72
N HIS A 19 -23.93 14.27 -6.76
CA HIS A 19 -23.99 15.57 -6.14
C HIS A 19 -24.96 16.48 -6.93
N VAL A 20 -25.89 17.16 -6.23
CA VAL A 20 -26.85 18.06 -6.87
C VAL A 20 -26.14 19.26 -7.49
N GLY A 21 -26.38 19.50 -8.78
CA GLY A 21 -25.73 20.58 -9.55
C GLY A 21 -24.36 20.22 -10.12
N ASP A 22 -23.86 19.02 -9.85
CA ASP A 22 -22.60 18.48 -10.38
C ASP A 22 -22.80 17.02 -10.79
N THR A 23 -23.03 16.78 -12.07
CA THR A 23 -23.34 15.45 -12.61
C THR A 23 -22.11 14.57 -12.83
N ASN A 24 -20.93 15.08 -12.54
CA ASN A 24 -19.65 14.36 -12.72
C ASN A 24 -18.95 14.02 -11.41
N THR A 25 -19.60 14.28 -10.25
CA THR A 25 -19.17 13.86 -8.92
C THR A 25 -20.22 12.94 -8.31
N ALA A 26 -19.83 11.71 -8.00
CA ALA A 26 -20.73 10.67 -7.53
C ALA A 26 -19.98 9.60 -6.70
N PHE A 27 -20.74 8.79 -6.00
CA PHE A 27 -20.29 7.46 -5.58
C PHE A 27 -21.31 6.40 -6.01
N GLY A 28 -20.87 5.15 -6.16
CA GLY A 28 -21.78 4.12 -6.66
C GLY A 28 -21.22 2.70 -6.61
N PHE A 29 -22.01 1.80 -7.20
CA PHE A 29 -21.79 0.36 -7.23
C PHE A 29 -21.85 -0.14 -8.68
N PRO A 30 -20.75 0.00 -9.46
CA PRO A 30 -20.75 -0.31 -10.88
C PRO A 30 -20.80 -1.81 -11.19
N ALA A 31 -20.49 -2.66 -10.22
CA ALA A 31 -20.54 -4.12 -10.33
C ALA A 31 -20.73 -4.75 -8.95
N ALA A 32 -20.97 -6.06 -8.90
CA ALA A 32 -21.01 -6.82 -7.65
C ALA A 32 -19.68 -6.65 -6.88
N ASP A 33 -19.78 -6.52 -5.56
CA ASP A 33 -18.66 -6.38 -4.63
C ASP A 33 -17.71 -5.20 -4.95
N THR A 34 -18.24 -4.16 -5.65
CA THR A 34 -17.44 -3.01 -6.09
C THR A 34 -18.08 -1.71 -5.64
N PHE A 35 -17.29 -0.85 -4.98
CA PHE A 35 -17.66 0.51 -4.61
C PHE A 35 -16.71 1.51 -5.28
N THR A 36 -17.24 2.63 -5.79
CA THR A 36 -16.45 3.64 -6.50
C THR A 36 -16.80 5.06 -6.10
N VAL A 37 -15.83 5.96 -6.21
CA VAL A 37 -16.00 7.41 -6.13
C VAL A 37 -15.51 8.04 -7.42
N TYR A 38 -16.35 8.91 -7.99
CA TYR A 38 -16.06 9.69 -9.20
C TYR A 38 -15.90 11.16 -8.85
N THR A 39 -14.92 11.81 -9.45
CA THR A 39 -14.72 13.26 -9.43
C THR A 39 -14.30 13.74 -10.81
N GLY A 40 -14.88 14.86 -11.29
CA GLY A 40 -14.56 15.39 -12.61
C GLY A 40 -14.89 14.40 -13.76
N GLY A 41 -15.84 13.49 -13.55
CA GLY A 41 -16.24 12.48 -14.54
C GLY A 41 -15.34 11.27 -14.62
N SER A 42 -14.27 11.21 -13.82
CA SER A 42 -13.33 10.09 -13.76
C SER A 42 -13.42 9.37 -12.42
N GLU A 43 -13.18 8.07 -12.44
CA GLU A 43 -13.08 7.28 -11.22
C GLU A 43 -11.78 7.64 -10.48
N ALA A 44 -11.91 8.13 -9.24
CA ALA A 44 -10.79 8.55 -8.41
C ALA A 44 -10.40 7.48 -7.38
N ILE A 45 -11.42 6.74 -6.87
CA ILE A 45 -11.23 5.70 -5.85
C ILE A 45 -12.11 4.51 -6.18
N ARG A 46 -11.58 3.30 -5.97
CA ARG A 46 -12.30 2.04 -6.05
C ARG A 46 -11.98 1.15 -4.85
N VAL A 47 -13.00 0.50 -4.31
CA VAL A 47 -12.84 -0.77 -3.59
C VAL A 47 -13.35 -1.86 -4.53
N ASP A 48 -12.47 -2.71 -5.00
CA ASP A 48 -12.79 -3.74 -5.99
C ASP A 48 -13.30 -5.04 -5.35
N SER A 49 -13.76 -5.99 -6.16
CA SER A 49 -14.26 -7.30 -5.70
C SER A 49 -13.21 -8.16 -4.99
N GLY A 50 -11.93 -7.84 -5.08
CA GLY A 50 -10.83 -8.44 -4.31
C GLY A 50 -10.58 -7.74 -2.95
N SER A 51 -11.46 -6.81 -2.54
CA SER A 51 -11.34 -6.00 -1.33
C SER A 51 -10.04 -5.18 -1.30
N ARG A 52 -9.66 -4.58 -2.45
CA ARG A 52 -8.49 -3.73 -2.61
C ARG A 52 -8.92 -2.29 -2.78
N LEU A 53 -8.24 -1.37 -2.12
CA LEU A 53 -8.41 0.07 -2.30
C LEU A 53 -7.46 0.53 -3.41
N LEU A 54 -8.02 0.98 -4.53
CA LEU A 54 -7.31 1.51 -5.68
C LEU A 54 -7.55 3.02 -5.75
N ILE A 55 -6.49 3.78 -5.93
CA ILE A 55 -6.51 5.24 -6.09
C ILE A 55 -5.85 5.57 -7.43
N GLY A 56 -6.62 6.19 -8.33
CA GLY A 56 -6.15 6.66 -9.63
C GLY A 56 -6.21 5.62 -10.75
N ASP A 57 -6.69 4.40 -10.49
CA ASP A 57 -6.91 3.38 -11.53
C ASP A 57 -8.17 2.55 -11.25
N THR A 58 -8.70 1.92 -12.30
CA THR A 58 -9.86 1.03 -12.24
C THR A 58 -9.49 -0.44 -12.15
N GLY A 59 -8.24 -0.79 -12.45
CA GLY A 59 -7.69 -2.14 -12.39
C GLY A 59 -6.60 -2.28 -11.34
N SER A 60 -6.50 -3.47 -10.75
CA SER A 60 -5.41 -3.77 -9.81
C SER A 60 -4.18 -4.33 -10.52
N TYR A 61 -3.02 -3.95 -10.04
CA TYR A 61 -1.73 -4.51 -10.45
C TYR A 61 -1.32 -5.66 -9.53
N SER A 62 -0.59 -6.60 -10.10
CA SER A 62 0.10 -7.66 -9.38
C SER A 62 1.61 -7.44 -9.47
N VAL A 63 2.28 -7.48 -8.33
CA VAL A 63 3.74 -7.41 -8.23
C VAL A 63 4.22 -8.71 -7.61
N ASN A 64 5.07 -9.44 -8.29
CA ASN A 64 5.55 -10.76 -7.87
C ASN A 64 4.39 -11.74 -7.51
N GLY A 65 3.32 -11.74 -8.32
CA GLY A 65 2.13 -12.59 -8.10
C GLY A 65 1.22 -12.13 -6.96
N VAL A 66 1.49 -11.01 -6.29
CA VAL A 66 0.71 -10.49 -5.18
C VAL A 66 0.02 -9.17 -5.57
N SER A 67 -1.30 -9.11 -5.40
CA SER A 67 -2.07 -7.87 -5.54
C SER A 67 -2.25 -7.22 -4.17
N SER A 68 -1.56 -6.10 -3.94
CA SER A 68 -1.59 -5.37 -2.67
C SER A 68 -2.97 -4.80 -2.37
N LYS A 69 -3.33 -4.71 -1.09
CA LYS A 69 -4.62 -4.20 -0.63
C LYS A 69 -4.81 -2.69 -0.83
N LEU A 70 -3.73 -1.92 -0.81
CA LEU A 70 -3.71 -0.50 -1.18
C LEU A 70 -2.80 -0.32 -2.39
N GLN A 71 -3.33 0.28 -3.44
CA GLN A 71 -2.57 0.62 -4.65
C GLN A 71 -2.83 2.09 -5.00
N VAL A 72 -1.76 2.83 -5.29
CA VAL A 72 -1.81 4.20 -5.77
C VAL A 72 -1.10 4.23 -7.12
N SER A 73 -1.84 4.56 -8.16
CA SER A 73 -1.33 4.59 -9.54
C SER A 73 -1.77 5.87 -10.25
N ASP A 74 -0.99 6.27 -11.25
CA ASP A 74 -1.30 7.38 -12.14
C ASP A 74 -0.70 7.05 -13.52
N ALA A 75 -1.52 7.09 -14.55
CA ALA A 75 -1.10 6.82 -15.93
C ALA A 75 -0.43 8.03 -16.61
N SER A 76 -0.56 9.23 -16.04
CA SER A 76 -0.14 10.50 -16.64
C SER A 76 0.91 11.25 -15.82
N GLY A 77 1.10 10.90 -14.56
CA GLY A 77 2.00 11.56 -13.64
C GLY A 77 2.60 10.63 -12.58
N PRO A 78 3.47 11.16 -11.72
CA PRO A 78 4.11 10.34 -10.69
C PRO A 78 3.15 10.00 -9.56
N SER A 79 2.93 8.71 -9.33
CA SER A 79 2.21 8.20 -8.15
C SER A 79 3.06 8.36 -6.90
N ARG A 80 2.54 9.04 -5.87
CA ARG A 80 3.28 9.31 -4.62
C ARG A 80 2.37 9.20 -3.42
N ILE A 81 2.95 8.78 -2.30
CA ILE A 81 2.31 8.83 -0.97
C ILE A 81 3.05 9.90 -0.17
N LEU A 82 2.32 10.94 0.26
CA LEU A 82 2.85 11.99 1.11
C LEU A 82 2.33 11.81 2.54
N THR A 83 3.25 11.73 3.49
CA THR A 83 2.96 11.88 4.91
C THR A 83 3.58 13.17 5.41
N ILE A 84 2.78 14.07 5.99
CA ILE A 84 3.26 15.37 6.46
C ILE A 84 2.71 15.67 7.85
N ARG A 85 3.57 16.19 8.71
CA ARG A 85 3.19 16.80 9.99
C ARG A 85 3.44 18.30 9.90
N THR A 86 2.42 19.10 10.19
CA THR A 86 2.46 20.58 10.10
C THR A 86 2.55 21.25 11.47
N GLU A 87 2.58 20.48 12.56
CA GLU A 87 2.70 20.98 13.92
C GLU A 87 4.13 21.50 14.19
N ASN A 88 4.24 22.57 14.99
CA ASN A 88 5.52 23.11 15.43
C ASN A 88 6.08 22.29 16.62
N GLY A 89 6.73 21.18 16.32
CA GLY A 89 7.32 20.26 17.29
C GLY A 89 8.51 19.51 16.69
N VAL A 90 9.26 18.82 17.55
CA VAL A 90 10.50 18.13 17.16
C VAL A 90 10.30 16.80 16.46
N ASN A 91 9.10 16.21 16.54
CA ASN A 91 8.82 14.92 15.93
C ASN A 91 8.37 15.10 14.46
N GLY A 92 8.76 14.19 13.57
CA GLY A 92 8.30 14.15 12.18
C GLY A 92 7.10 13.23 11.96
N SER A 93 6.63 13.16 10.72
CA SER A 93 5.73 12.10 10.26
C SER A 93 6.54 10.83 9.97
N GLY A 94 5.87 9.67 9.98
CA GLY A 94 6.52 8.39 9.71
C GLY A 94 5.59 7.38 9.05
N MET A 95 6.18 6.29 8.57
CA MET A 95 5.49 5.09 8.15
C MET A 95 5.93 3.94 9.05
N HIS A 96 4.98 3.21 9.64
CA HIS A 96 5.26 2.05 10.47
C HIS A 96 5.03 0.78 9.67
N ILE A 97 6.06 -0.06 9.58
CA ILE A 97 6.01 -1.40 9.01
C ILE A 97 6.25 -2.38 10.17
N ALA A 98 5.34 -3.32 10.35
CA ALA A 98 5.39 -4.23 11.51
C ALA A 98 4.99 -5.64 11.12
N LYS A 99 5.53 -6.63 11.83
CA LYS A 99 5.23 -8.05 11.70
C LYS A 99 4.90 -8.66 13.05
N SER A 100 3.95 -9.58 13.06
CA SER A 100 3.77 -10.55 14.16
C SER A 100 3.53 -11.94 13.58
N ARG A 101 3.75 -12.97 14.36
CA ARG A 101 3.43 -14.36 14.02
C ARG A 101 2.09 -14.74 14.66
N ASN A 102 0.97 -14.27 14.06
CA ASN A 102 -0.40 -14.45 14.60
C ASN A 102 -0.53 -14.02 16.09
N GLY A 103 0.05 -12.86 16.44
CA GLY A 103 0.10 -12.35 17.80
C GLY A 103 1.25 -12.91 18.64
N ALA A 104 2.01 -13.87 18.13
CA ALA A 104 3.21 -14.38 18.79
C ALA A 104 4.46 -13.55 18.43
N ILE A 105 5.51 -13.74 19.22
CA ILE A 105 6.82 -13.12 19.05
C ILE A 105 7.43 -13.54 17.70
N VAL A 106 8.10 -12.60 17.03
CA VAL A 106 8.94 -12.86 15.85
C VAL A 106 10.20 -13.63 16.26
N GLN A 107 10.89 -14.22 15.30
CA GLN A 107 12.07 -15.04 15.53
C GLN A 107 13.27 -14.50 14.75
N ASP A 108 14.45 -14.96 15.09
CA ASP A 108 15.67 -14.68 14.34
C ASP A 108 15.48 -14.95 12.85
N ASP A 109 16.07 -14.11 12.00
CA ASP A 109 15.91 -14.09 10.53
C ASP A 109 14.52 -13.73 10.01
N ASP A 110 13.53 -13.44 10.87
CA ASP A 110 12.25 -12.93 10.39
C ASP A 110 12.42 -11.55 9.73
N GLN A 111 11.94 -11.41 8.49
CA GLN A 111 11.82 -10.10 7.87
C GLN A 111 10.65 -9.33 8.51
N ILE A 112 10.94 -8.18 9.14
CA ILE A 112 9.92 -7.28 9.72
C ILE A 112 9.19 -6.52 8.60
N GLY A 113 9.94 -6.07 7.59
CA GLY A 113 9.41 -5.37 6.44
C GLY A 113 10.50 -4.73 5.61
N GLY A 114 10.11 -4.03 4.55
CA GLY A 114 11.09 -3.40 3.68
C GLY A 114 10.49 -2.54 2.58
N LEU A 115 11.37 -1.86 1.86
CA LEU A 115 11.09 -1.18 0.61
C LEU A 115 11.64 -2.03 -0.54
N PHE A 116 10.78 -2.33 -1.52
CA PHE A 116 11.11 -3.18 -2.65
C PHE A 116 10.97 -2.36 -3.93
N PHE A 117 12.03 -2.30 -4.72
CA PHE A 117 12.08 -1.61 -5.99
C PHE A 117 11.95 -2.63 -7.10
N VAL A 118 10.82 -2.59 -7.80
CA VAL A 118 10.48 -3.55 -8.87
C VAL A 118 10.29 -2.76 -10.16
N GLY A 119 10.87 -3.24 -11.25
CA GLY A 119 10.67 -2.71 -12.59
C GLY A 119 9.98 -3.72 -13.49
N HIS A 120 9.28 -3.27 -14.53
CA HIS A 120 8.79 -4.13 -15.59
C HIS A 120 9.97 -4.53 -16.48
N ASP A 121 10.29 -5.82 -16.54
CA ASP A 121 11.47 -6.34 -17.25
C ASP A 121 11.19 -6.68 -18.74
N GLY A 122 10.01 -6.30 -19.24
CA GLY A 122 9.53 -6.66 -20.58
C GLY A 122 8.52 -7.81 -20.56
N THR A 123 8.42 -8.54 -19.45
CA THR A 123 7.49 -9.65 -19.23
C THR A 123 6.44 -9.31 -18.18
N ASP A 124 6.89 -8.89 -16.99
CA ASP A 124 6.01 -8.59 -15.85
C ASP A 124 6.70 -7.72 -14.79
N LEU A 125 6.05 -7.56 -13.62
CA LEU A 125 6.54 -6.88 -12.43
C LEU A 125 6.95 -7.90 -11.35
N ALA A 126 7.68 -8.96 -11.69
CA ALA A 126 8.08 -9.99 -10.74
C ALA A 126 9.54 -9.84 -10.26
N THR A 127 10.40 -9.22 -11.07
CA THR A 127 11.84 -9.12 -10.79
C THR A 127 12.17 -7.85 -10.01
N GLN A 128 12.87 -8.01 -8.90
CA GLN A 128 13.27 -6.90 -8.04
C GLN A 128 14.66 -6.38 -8.44
N ALA A 129 14.76 -5.06 -8.62
CA ALA A 129 16.03 -4.39 -8.89
C ALA A 129 16.86 -4.15 -7.62
N ALA A 130 16.19 -3.81 -6.51
CA ALA A 130 16.81 -3.54 -5.22
C ALA A 130 15.84 -3.74 -4.06
N GLN A 131 16.40 -3.88 -2.85
CA GLN A 131 15.65 -3.95 -1.59
C GLN A 131 16.38 -3.19 -0.49
N PHE A 132 15.61 -2.60 0.42
CA PHE A 132 16.03 -2.16 1.74
C PHE A 132 15.11 -2.82 2.75
N VAL A 133 15.62 -3.75 3.55
CA VAL A 133 14.83 -4.57 4.46
C VAL A 133 15.33 -4.48 5.89
N CYS A 134 14.38 -4.62 6.84
CA CYS A 134 14.66 -4.82 8.24
C CYS A 134 14.35 -6.28 8.59
N GLU A 135 15.30 -6.95 9.23
CA GLU A 135 15.19 -8.35 9.67
C GLU A 135 15.54 -8.44 11.16
N VAL A 136 15.00 -9.45 11.84
CA VAL A 136 15.39 -9.77 13.22
C VAL A 136 16.80 -10.36 13.20
N ASP A 137 17.66 -9.92 14.14
CA ASP A 137 19.09 -10.29 14.21
C ASP A 137 19.45 -10.79 15.61
N GLY A 138 18.95 -11.95 15.97
CA GLY A 138 19.12 -12.59 17.26
C GLY A 138 17.80 -13.02 17.89
N THR A 139 17.76 -13.18 19.20
CA THR A 139 16.60 -13.69 19.93
C THR A 139 15.77 -12.53 20.51
N PRO A 140 14.60 -12.20 19.97
CA PRO A 140 13.73 -11.17 20.54
C PRO A 140 13.17 -11.56 21.91
N GLY A 141 12.87 -10.54 22.74
CA GLY A 141 12.32 -10.72 24.07
C GLY A 141 11.36 -9.61 24.48
N SER A 142 10.95 -9.58 25.73
CA SER A 142 10.11 -8.51 26.27
C SER A 142 10.89 -7.19 26.28
N ASN A 143 10.41 -6.18 25.53
CA ASN A 143 11.11 -4.90 25.32
C ASN A 143 12.51 -5.03 24.68
N ASP A 144 12.73 -6.10 23.94
CA ASP A 144 13.97 -6.42 23.27
C ASP A 144 13.69 -6.86 21.84
N MET A 145 14.20 -6.12 20.86
CA MET A 145 14.00 -6.37 19.43
C MET A 145 15.32 -6.11 18.70
N PRO A 146 16.25 -7.09 18.72
CA PRO A 146 17.48 -6.99 17.95
C PRO A 146 17.16 -6.99 16.46
N GLY A 147 17.72 -6.05 15.72
CA GLY A 147 17.41 -5.89 14.30
C GLY A 147 18.63 -5.55 13.46
N ARG A 148 18.58 -5.96 12.19
CA ARG A 148 19.55 -5.56 11.17
C ARG A 148 18.86 -4.89 9.99
N LEU A 149 19.54 -3.95 9.38
CA LEU A 149 19.16 -3.32 8.12
C LEU A 149 20.02 -3.90 7.01
N VAL A 150 19.39 -4.35 5.92
CA VAL A 150 20.07 -4.99 4.79
C VAL A 150 19.72 -4.28 3.49
N PHE A 151 20.76 -3.89 2.73
CA PHE A 151 20.65 -3.31 1.41
C PHE A 151 21.05 -4.37 0.37
N LYS A 152 20.17 -4.62 -0.59
CA LYS A 152 20.36 -5.63 -1.65
C LYS A 152 20.17 -5.00 -3.02
N THR A 153 20.95 -5.41 -4.01
CA THR A 153 20.80 -5.04 -5.42
C THR A 153 20.94 -6.26 -6.33
N THR A 154 20.25 -6.24 -7.47
CA THR A 154 20.33 -7.26 -8.49
C THR A 154 21.45 -6.89 -9.49
N ALA A 155 22.36 -7.80 -9.74
CA ALA A 155 23.40 -7.62 -10.74
C ALA A 155 22.83 -7.78 -12.16
N ASP A 156 23.50 -7.20 -13.15
CA ASP A 156 23.15 -7.41 -14.56
C ASP A 156 23.16 -8.91 -14.90
N GLY A 157 22.13 -9.39 -15.59
CA GLY A 157 21.91 -10.79 -15.91
C GLY A 157 21.39 -11.67 -14.76
N ALA A 158 21.17 -11.14 -13.56
CA ALA A 158 20.62 -11.88 -12.42
C ALA A 158 19.10 -11.62 -12.25
N ALA A 159 18.40 -12.58 -11.65
CA ALA A 159 16.95 -12.50 -11.39
C ALA A 159 16.60 -12.12 -9.94
N SER A 160 17.59 -12.03 -9.05
CA SER A 160 17.36 -11.80 -7.62
C SER A 160 18.40 -10.88 -7.00
N PRO A 161 18.02 -9.99 -6.06
CA PRO A 161 18.94 -9.12 -5.37
C PRO A 161 19.79 -9.88 -4.35
N THR A 162 21.08 -9.53 -4.31
CA THR A 162 22.05 -10.02 -3.33
C THR A 162 22.47 -8.91 -2.39
N GLU A 163 22.81 -9.26 -1.16
CA GLU A 163 23.27 -8.32 -0.14
C GLU A 163 24.52 -7.57 -0.60
N ARG A 164 24.54 -6.24 -0.34
CA ARG A 164 25.66 -5.35 -0.61
C ARG A 164 26.19 -4.68 0.64
N LEU A 165 25.27 -4.38 1.58
CA LEU A 165 25.57 -3.72 2.83
C LEU A 165 24.61 -4.22 3.90
N ARG A 166 25.12 -4.39 5.11
CA ARG A 166 24.34 -4.69 6.32
C ARG A 166 24.77 -3.76 7.44
N ILE A 167 23.85 -3.39 8.28
CA ILE A 167 24.10 -2.86 9.62
C ILE A 167 23.43 -3.85 10.56
N ASP A 168 24.23 -4.60 11.31
CA ASP A 168 23.71 -5.62 12.24
C ASP A 168 23.26 -5.05 13.58
N SER A 169 22.78 -5.91 14.48
CA SER A 169 22.31 -5.51 15.81
C SER A 169 23.41 -4.93 16.74
N SER A 170 24.69 -5.12 16.39
CA SER A 170 25.82 -4.52 17.08
C SER A 170 26.24 -3.14 16.53
N GLY A 171 25.64 -2.74 15.39
CA GLY A 171 25.94 -1.48 14.71
C GLY A 171 27.16 -1.53 13.78
N THR A 172 27.53 -2.71 13.31
CA THR A 172 28.67 -2.92 12.39
C THR A 172 28.27 -3.54 11.06
#